data_586f9d2bc7efcbf8c88df138d96e3322
#
_entry.id   586f9d2bc7efcbf8c88df138d96e3322
#
_cell.length_a   1.000
_cell.length_b   1.000
_cell.length_c   1.000
_cell.angle_alpha   90.00
_cell.angle_beta   90.00
_cell.angle_gamma   90.00
#
_symmetry.space_group_name_H-M   'P 1'
#
loop_
_entity.id
_entity.type
_entity.pdbx_description
1 polymer ?
#
loop_
_entity_poly.entity_id
_entity_poly.type
_entity_poly.pdbx_seq_one_letter_code
_entity_poly.pdbx_strand_id
1 'polypeptide(L)'
;YLTDKGILVVGNDHLGHGKTNGQRMYFGTSGSWNYIVKDIEKCRELITEEYKDIPYFMLGFSLGSFALRTHLIDYKPQISGAIIVGTGYSNNIEIALGTFMANQEAKKHGEENPTEKIRNLTFGTYNKKINNPQTECDWLCSSQKDLQIYLNDPLRGGCMSSGLFRELLSGMKYTSNKNNIEKMSKDLSILMLSGDKDPVGKETKGVNKVYHLF
;
A
#
# COMPACT_ATOMS: atom_id res chain seq x y z
N TYR A 1 10.40 -8.02 16.90
CA TYR A 1 11.80 -7.72 16.56
C TYR A 1 12.15 -6.26 16.86
N LEU A 2 11.42 -5.27 16.33
CA LEU A 2 11.73 -3.85 16.61
C LEU A 2 11.51 -3.49 18.08
N THR A 3 10.44 -3.98 18.67
CA THR A 3 10.14 -3.80 20.10
C THR A 3 11.21 -4.39 21.00
N ASP A 4 11.79 -5.55 20.64
CA ASP A 4 12.92 -6.16 21.34
C ASP A 4 14.22 -5.34 21.24
N LYS A 5 14.25 -4.36 20.34
CA LYS A 5 15.33 -3.39 20.14
C LYS A 5 15.06 -2.02 20.80
N GLY A 6 14.02 -1.94 21.60
CA GLY A 6 13.64 -0.70 22.28
C GLY A 6 12.95 0.33 21.39
N ILE A 7 12.40 -0.09 20.24
CA ILE A 7 11.67 0.77 19.31
C ILE A 7 10.17 0.60 19.56
N LEU A 8 9.48 1.67 19.91
CA LEU A 8 8.02 1.68 19.95
C LEU A 8 7.48 1.51 18.54
N VAL A 9 6.57 0.55 18.35
CA VAL A 9 5.93 0.29 17.06
C VAL A 9 4.42 0.46 17.21
N VAL A 10 3.84 1.29 16.37
CA VAL A 10 2.40 1.57 16.34
C VAL A 10 1.88 1.43 14.92
N GLY A 11 0.68 0.92 14.79
CA GLY A 11 -0.03 0.82 13.51
C GLY A 11 -1.53 0.71 13.77
N ASN A 12 -2.30 1.08 12.76
CA ASN A 12 -3.75 0.91 12.76
C ASN A 12 -4.16 -0.11 11.68
N ASP A 13 -5.20 -0.86 11.96
CA ASP A 13 -5.91 -1.62 10.93
C ASP A 13 -6.73 -0.65 10.09
N HIS A 14 -6.49 -0.60 8.79
CA HIS A 14 -7.29 0.24 7.88
C HIS A 14 -8.74 -0.22 7.82
N LEU A 15 -9.65 0.68 7.42
CA LEU A 15 -11.05 0.35 7.21
C LEU A 15 -11.20 -0.93 6.36
N GLY A 16 -12.02 -1.87 6.82
CA GLY A 16 -12.22 -3.17 6.16
C GLY A 16 -11.03 -4.14 6.25
N HIS A 17 -10.05 -3.87 7.11
CA HIS A 17 -8.89 -4.74 7.36
C HIS A 17 -8.76 -5.08 8.86
N GLY A 18 -8.10 -6.20 9.14
CA GLY A 18 -7.79 -6.63 10.49
C GLY A 18 -9.04 -6.70 11.39
N LYS A 19 -9.01 -5.95 12.49
CA LYS A 19 -10.11 -5.85 13.47
C LYS A 19 -10.98 -4.60 13.30
N THR A 20 -10.64 -3.71 12.36
CA THR A 20 -11.45 -2.52 12.08
C THR A 20 -12.76 -2.93 11.41
N ASN A 21 -13.86 -2.33 11.88
CA ASN A 21 -15.18 -2.59 11.32
C ASN A 21 -15.29 -2.21 9.85
N GLY A 22 -16.23 -2.83 9.15
CA GLY A 22 -16.52 -2.58 7.75
C GLY A 22 -16.51 -3.85 6.92
N GLN A 23 -16.90 -3.72 5.67
CA GLN A 23 -16.80 -4.81 4.68
C GLN A 23 -15.33 -5.14 4.42
N ARG A 24 -14.97 -6.42 4.53
CA ARG A 24 -13.58 -6.86 4.30
C ARG A 24 -13.11 -6.51 2.89
N MET A 25 -11.85 -6.03 2.82
CA MET A 25 -11.19 -5.65 1.57
C MET A 25 -11.95 -4.56 0.79
N TYR A 26 -12.59 -3.64 1.52
CA TYR A 26 -13.32 -2.50 0.99
C TYR A 26 -13.09 -1.27 1.87
N PHE A 27 -12.64 -0.18 1.29
CA PHE A 27 -12.38 1.07 2.01
C PHE A 27 -13.62 1.98 2.12
N GLY A 28 -14.64 1.72 1.34
CA GLY A 28 -15.81 2.57 1.19
C GLY A 28 -16.02 3.02 -0.26
N THR A 29 -16.92 3.96 -0.44
CA THR A 29 -17.25 4.55 -1.75
C THR A 29 -16.10 5.38 -2.34
N SER A 30 -16.30 5.91 -3.53
CA SER A 30 -15.32 6.75 -4.22
C SER A 30 -14.82 7.91 -3.34
N GLY A 31 -13.50 8.08 -3.29
CA GLY A 31 -12.81 9.06 -2.43
C GLY A 31 -12.41 8.55 -1.06
N SER A 32 -12.70 7.29 -0.74
CA SER A 32 -12.35 6.67 0.55
C SER A 32 -10.83 6.51 0.76
N TRP A 33 -10.03 6.59 -0.30
CA TRP A 33 -8.56 6.71 -0.17
C TRP A 33 -8.14 7.82 0.80
N ASN A 34 -8.83 8.95 0.75
CA ASN A 34 -8.54 10.08 1.63
C ASN A 34 -8.83 9.78 3.11
N TYR A 35 -9.78 8.90 3.42
CA TYR A 35 -10.04 8.48 4.80
C TYR A 35 -8.88 7.66 5.36
N ILE A 36 -8.34 6.75 4.56
CA ILE A 36 -7.16 5.96 4.96
C ILE A 36 -5.97 6.87 5.27
N VAL A 37 -5.74 7.89 4.44
CA VAL A 37 -4.64 8.84 4.65
C VAL A 37 -4.88 9.73 5.87
N LYS A 38 -6.12 10.14 6.13
CA LYS A 38 -6.50 10.88 7.35
C LYS A 38 -6.32 10.05 8.62
N ASP A 39 -6.66 8.76 8.57
CA ASP A 39 -6.48 7.85 9.71
C ASP A 39 -5.00 7.69 10.06
N ILE A 40 -4.13 7.61 9.04
CA ILE A 40 -2.67 7.60 9.23
C ILE A 40 -2.21 8.89 9.93
N GLU A 41 -2.67 10.06 9.48
CA GLU A 41 -2.33 11.32 10.14
C GLU A 41 -2.85 11.37 11.57
N LYS A 42 -4.08 10.95 11.80
CA LYS A 42 -4.66 10.92 13.15
C LYS A 42 -3.89 10.00 14.09
N CYS A 43 -3.46 8.84 13.60
CA CYS A 43 -2.61 7.93 14.36
C CYS A 43 -1.27 8.60 14.71
N ARG A 44 -0.63 9.28 13.73
CA ARG A 44 0.62 10.01 13.96
C ARG A 44 0.46 11.10 15.02
N GLU A 45 -0.60 11.94 14.91
CA GLU A 45 -0.89 13.00 15.88
C GLU A 45 -1.00 12.46 17.30
N LEU A 46 -1.80 11.41 17.51
CA LEU A 46 -2.00 10.80 18.81
C LEU A 46 -0.68 10.29 19.42
N ILE A 47 0.14 9.63 18.61
CA ILE A 47 1.42 9.08 19.10
C ILE A 47 2.44 10.17 19.39
N THR A 48 2.52 11.20 18.55
CA THR A 48 3.48 12.30 18.78
C THR A 48 3.03 13.23 19.90
N GLU A 49 1.75 13.27 20.24
CA GLU A 49 1.24 13.96 21.44
C GLU A 49 1.62 13.23 22.71
N GLU A 50 1.53 11.89 22.72
CA GLU A 50 1.85 11.04 23.85
C GLU A 50 3.36 10.88 24.06
N TYR A 51 4.11 10.68 22.97
CA TYR A 51 5.56 10.46 23.00
C TYR A 51 6.30 11.65 22.36
N LYS A 52 6.44 12.71 23.13
CA LYS A 52 7.15 13.92 22.74
C LYS A 52 8.66 13.68 22.72
N ASP A 53 9.36 14.42 21.89
CA ASP A 53 10.83 14.49 21.88
C ASP A 53 11.57 13.19 21.53
N ILE A 54 10.86 12.21 20.95
CA ILE A 54 11.51 11.01 20.40
C ILE A 54 11.48 11.04 18.84
N PRO A 55 12.53 10.48 18.19
CA PRO A 55 12.53 10.37 16.73
C PRO A 55 11.34 9.54 16.24
N TYR A 56 10.57 10.08 15.29
CA TYR A 56 9.41 9.41 14.70
C TYR A 56 9.69 9.07 13.24
N PHE A 57 9.53 7.81 12.90
CA PHE A 57 9.66 7.30 11.54
C PHE A 57 8.35 6.70 11.08
N MET A 58 8.04 6.84 9.80
CA MET A 58 6.87 6.20 9.20
C MET A 58 7.31 5.12 8.21
N LEU A 59 6.67 3.94 8.28
CA LEU A 59 6.91 2.84 7.35
C LEU A 59 5.62 2.49 6.60
N GLY A 60 5.70 2.41 5.28
CA GLY A 60 4.61 1.94 4.42
C GLY A 60 5.05 0.78 3.54
N PHE A 61 4.33 -0.34 3.60
CA PHE A 61 4.59 -1.52 2.80
C PHE A 61 3.47 -1.75 1.78
N SER A 62 3.83 -2.05 0.52
CA SER A 62 2.90 -2.36 -0.58
C SER A 62 1.81 -1.27 -0.70
N LEU A 63 0.52 -1.60 -0.51
CA LEU A 63 -0.58 -0.63 -0.44
C LEU A 63 -0.26 0.53 0.53
N GLY A 64 0.27 0.22 1.72
CA GLY A 64 0.71 1.20 2.70
C GLY A 64 1.81 2.13 2.19
N SER A 65 2.63 1.70 1.22
CA SER A 65 3.64 2.56 0.60
C SER A 65 3.02 3.68 -0.24
N PHE A 66 1.90 3.43 -0.92
CA PHE A 66 1.15 4.46 -1.65
C PHE A 66 0.40 5.39 -0.69
N ALA A 67 -0.16 4.83 0.39
CA ALA A 67 -0.81 5.63 1.43
C ALA A 67 0.18 6.55 2.13
N LEU A 68 1.37 6.05 2.50
CA LEU A 68 2.45 6.85 3.06
C LEU A 68 2.90 7.96 2.09
N ARG A 69 3.12 7.65 0.82
CA ARG A 69 3.49 8.65 -0.19
C ARG A 69 2.43 9.75 -0.33
N THR A 70 1.13 9.38 -0.32
CA THR A 70 0.04 10.36 -0.32
C THR A 70 0.10 11.21 0.95
N HIS A 71 0.29 10.60 2.11
CA HIS A 71 0.40 11.28 3.38
C HIS A 71 1.57 12.30 3.41
N LEU A 72 2.75 11.91 2.93
CA LEU A 72 3.92 12.79 2.85
C LEU A 72 3.68 14.02 1.94
N ILE A 73 2.90 13.85 0.86
CA ILE A 73 2.53 14.93 -0.05
C ILE A 73 1.55 15.91 0.62
N ASP A 74 0.50 15.38 1.26
CA ASP A 74 -0.63 16.18 1.74
C ASP A 74 -0.36 16.85 3.08
N TYR A 75 0.27 16.14 4.00
CA TYR A 75 0.46 16.59 5.38
C TYR A 75 1.86 17.15 5.67
N LYS A 76 2.87 16.78 4.87
CA LYS A 76 4.26 17.23 5.08
C LYS A 76 4.70 17.07 6.55
N PRO A 77 4.52 15.89 7.13
CA PRO A 77 4.67 15.70 8.56
C PRO A 77 6.10 15.99 9.02
N GLN A 78 6.24 16.57 10.21
CA GLN A 78 7.54 16.70 10.85
C GLN A 78 7.94 15.36 11.45
N ILE A 79 8.70 14.57 10.70
CA ILE A 79 9.18 13.24 11.05
C ILE A 79 10.67 13.10 10.77
N SER A 80 11.32 12.17 11.45
CA SER A 80 12.76 11.91 11.29
C SER A 80 13.10 11.18 9.98
N GLY A 81 12.14 10.49 9.39
CA GLY A 81 12.32 9.83 8.11
C GLY A 81 11.14 8.94 7.71
N ALA A 82 11.11 8.53 6.46
CA ALA A 82 10.12 7.63 5.90
C ALA A 82 10.78 6.40 5.27
N ILE A 83 10.17 5.22 5.46
CA ILE A 83 10.61 3.95 4.91
C ILE A 83 9.52 3.44 3.97
N ILE A 84 9.82 3.37 2.68
CA ILE A 84 8.91 2.97 1.62
C ILE A 84 9.32 1.59 1.13
N VAL A 85 8.48 0.58 1.35
CA VAL A 85 8.82 -0.82 1.07
C VAL A 85 7.87 -1.40 0.03
N GLY A 86 8.38 -2.11 -0.97
CA GLY A 86 7.59 -2.80 -1.98
C GLY A 86 6.64 -1.88 -2.74
N THR A 87 7.09 -0.68 -3.07
CA THR A 87 6.32 0.31 -3.83
C THR A 87 6.47 0.10 -5.34
N GLY A 88 5.63 0.77 -6.12
CA GLY A 88 5.66 0.70 -7.56
C GLY A 88 5.26 1.99 -8.26
N TYR A 89 5.26 1.92 -9.58
CA TYR A 89 4.85 2.98 -10.49
C TYR A 89 3.93 2.41 -11.58
N SER A 90 2.81 3.07 -11.81
CA SER A 90 1.98 2.82 -12.99
C SER A 90 1.77 4.11 -13.78
N ASN A 91 1.80 4.00 -15.09
CA ASN A 91 1.54 5.15 -15.95
C ASN A 91 0.03 5.44 -16.05
N ASN A 92 -0.32 6.60 -16.59
CA ASN A 92 -1.72 7.05 -16.68
C ASN A 92 -2.60 6.11 -17.51
N ILE A 93 -2.06 5.43 -18.52
CA ILE A 93 -2.81 4.50 -19.37
C ILE A 93 -3.15 3.24 -18.58
N GLU A 94 -2.18 2.65 -17.88
CA GLU A 94 -2.39 1.48 -17.01
C GLU A 94 -3.44 1.79 -15.94
N ILE A 95 -3.35 2.96 -15.30
CA ILE A 95 -4.29 3.40 -14.26
C ILE A 95 -5.69 3.62 -14.83
N ALA A 96 -5.81 4.29 -15.99
CA ALA A 96 -7.10 4.54 -16.64
C ALA A 96 -7.80 3.22 -17.04
N LEU A 97 -7.05 2.27 -17.61
CA LEU A 97 -7.57 0.96 -17.97
C LEU A 97 -8.03 0.18 -16.74
N GLY A 98 -7.19 0.11 -15.70
CA GLY A 98 -7.54 -0.56 -14.44
C GLY A 98 -8.77 0.06 -13.78
N THR A 99 -8.86 1.39 -13.74
CA THR A 99 -10.02 2.11 -13.19
C THR A 99 -11.29 1.83 -14.01
N PHE A 100 -11.19 1.82 -15.32
CA PHE A 100 -12.32 1.45 -16.19
C PHE A 100 -12.81 0.03 -15.87
N MET A 101 -11.90 -0.94 -15.77
CA MET A 101 -12.24 -2.32 -15.47
C MET A 101 -12.85 -2.46 -14.07
N ALA A 102 -12.30 -1.78 -13.08
CA ALA A 102 -12.84 -1.74 -11.70
C ALA A 102 -14.30 -1.20 -11.70
N ASN A 103 -14.55 -0.11 -12.43
CA ASN A 103 -15.89 0.47 -12.54
C ASN A 103 -16.89 -0.45 -13.24
N GLN A 104 -16.47 -1.23 -14.23
CA GLN A 104 -17.33 -2.22 -14.88
C GLN A 104 -17.70 -3.37 -13.93
N GLU A 105 -16.71 -3.88 -13.17
CA GLU A 105 -16.96 -4.91 -12.16
C GLU A 105 -17.86 -4.39 -11.03
N ALA A 106 -17.61 -3.16 -10.55
CA ALA A 106 -18.44 -2.52 -9.53
C ALA A 106 -19.91 -2.36 -9.97
N LYS A 107 -20.15 -1.96 -11.21
CA LYS A 107 -21.52 -1.85 -11.77
C LYS A 107 -22.21 -3.21 -11.86
N LYS A 108 -21.48 -4.26 -12.13
CA LYS A 108 -22.02 -5.61 -12.38
C LYS A 108 -22.24 -6.40 -11.09
N HIS A 109 -21.35 -6.24 -10.11
CA HIS A 109 -21.28 -7.10 -8.93
C HIS A 109 -21.41 -6.36 -7.60
N GLY A 110 -21.48 -5.02 -7.58
CA GLY A 110 -21.33 -4.19 -6.39
C GLY A 110 -19.85 -3.84 -6.13
N GLU A 111 -19.61 -2.60 -5.70
CA GLU A 111 -18.24 -2.12 -5.51
C GLU A 111 -17.54 -2.71 -4.28
N GLU A 112 -18.31 -3.20 -3.31
CA GLU A 112 -17.87 -3.85 -2.08
C GLU A 112 -17.46 -5.31 -2.29
N ASN A 113 -17.83 -5.90 -3.42
CA ASN A 113 -17.61 -7.34 -3.66
C ASN A 113 -16.29 -7.59 -4.40
N PRO A 114 -15.51 -8.59 -3.95
CA PRO A 114 -14.37 -9.08 -4.70
C PRO A 114 -14.85 -9.87 -5.92
N THR A 115 -14.12 -9.74 -7.04
CA THR A 115 -14.37 -10.52 -8.25
C THR A 115 -13.10 -11.22 -8.69
N GLU A 116 -13.26 -12.37 -9.35
CA GLU A 116 -12.12 -13.11 -9.90
C GLU A 116 -11.32 -12.26 -10.90
N LYS A 117 -12.02 -11.42 -11.66
CA LYS A 117 -11.37 -10.51 -12.61
C LYS A 117 -10.47 -9.49 -11.92
N ILE A 118 -10.92 -8.88 -10.82
CA ILE A 118 -10.09 -7.97 -10.02
C ILE A 118 -8.90 -8.73 -9.41
N ARG A 119 -9.12 -9.93 -8.88
CA ARG A 119 -8.04 -10.78 -8.36
C ARG A 119 -6.97 -11.04 -9.42
N ASN A 120 -7.39 -11.41 -10.63
CA ASN A 120 -6.48 -11.69 -11.73
C ASN A 120 -5.73 -10.44 -12.22
N LEU A 121 -6.39 -9.28 -12.23
CA LEU A 121 -5.76 -8.01 -12.57
C LEU A 121 -4.69 -7.58 -11.57
N THR A 122 -4.92 -7.85 -10.28
CA THR A 122 -3.99 -7.45 -9.20
C THR A 122 -2.85 -8.45 -9.05
N PHE A 123 -3.14 -9.74 -8.94
CA PHE A 123 -2.16 -10.74 -8.51
C PHE A 123 -1.94 -11.87 -9.53
N GLY A 124 -2.78 -12.00 -10.55
CA GLY A 124 -2.78 -13.16 -11.45
C GLY A 124 -1.50 -13.41 -12.25
N THR A 125 -0.59 -12.42 -12.29
CA THR A 125 0.69 -12.55 -12.99
C THR A 125 1.90 -12.62 -12.05
N TYR A 126 1.73 -12.44 -10.75
CA TYR A 126 2.83 -12.23 -9.82
C TYR A 126 3.69 -13.49 -9.62
N ASN A 127 3.09 -14.66 -9.66
CA ASN A 127 3.82 -15.92 -9.59
C ASN A 127 4.46 -16.39 -10.90
N LYS A 128 4.30 -15.66 -12.03
CA LYS A 128 4.80 -16.12 -13.34
C LYS A 128 6.31 -16.42 -13.41
N LYS A 129 7.07 -15.78 -12.52
CA LYS A 129 8.53 -15.96 -12.44
C LYS A 129 8.99 -16.83 -11.28
N ILE A 130 8.06 -17.37 -10.50
CA ILE A 130 8.36 -18.30 -9.42
C ILE A 130 8.38 -19.71 -9.98
N ASN A 131 9.48 -20.43 -9.77
CA ASN A 131 9.59 -21.81 -10.17
C ASN A 131 8.72 -22.70 -9.27
N ASN A 132 7.80 -23.46 -9.88
CA ASN A 132 6.89 -24.39 -9.19
C ASN A 132 6.15 -23.75 -8.00
N PRO A 133 5.36 -22.67 -8.21
CA PRO A 133 4.64 -22.03 -7.12
C PRO A 133 3.63 -23.01 -6.51
N GLN A 134 3.59 -23.08 -5.18
CA GLN A 134 2.70 -23.95 -4.42
C GLN A 134 1.43 -23.23 -3.96
N THR A 135 1.49 -21.89 -3.88
CA THR A 135 0.39 -21.03 -3.43
C THR A 135 0.26 -19.81 -4.34
N GLU A 136 -0.83 -19.08 -4.21
CA GLU A 136 -1.02 -17.81 -4.93
C GLU A 136 -0.07 -16.69 -4.44
N CYS A 137 0.58 -16.88 -3.30
CA CYS A 137 1.36 -15.86 -2.60
C CYS A 137 2.87 -16.11 -2.62
N ASP A 138 3.38 -17.09 -3.36
CA ASP A 138 4.81 -17.45 -3.36
C ASP A 138 5.71 -16.31 -3.85
N TRP A 139 5.17 -15.39 -4.61
CA TRP A 139 5.86 -14.16 -5.03
C TRP A 139 6.19 -13.21 -3.88
N LEU A 140 5.47 -13.33 -2.73
CA LEU A 140 5.53 -12.38 -1.63
C LEU A 140 6.82 -12.52 -0.82
N CYS A 141 7.30 -13.75 -0.63
CA CYS A 141 8.46 -14.03 0.21
C CYS A 141 9.15 -15.34 -0.19
N SER A 142 10.50 -15.32 -0.20
CA SER A 142 11.30 -16.54 -0.43
C SER A 142 11.40 -17.46 0.79
N SER A 143 11.08 -16.96 1.98
CA SER A 143 11.05 -17.75 3.21
C SER A 143 9.71 -18.51 3.32
N GLN A 144 9.75 -19.80 3.16
CA GLN A 144 8.54 -20.64 3.28
C GLN A 144 7.94 -20.58 4.69
N LYS A 145 8.76 -20.44 5.73
CA LYS A 145 8.30 -20.27 7.11
C LYS A 145 7.45 -19.01 7.26
N ASP A 146 7.94 -17.88 6.76
CA ASP A 146 7.25 -16.58 6.88
C ASP A 146 6.01 -16.55 5.98
N LEU A 147 6.08 -17.16 4.80
CA LEU A 147 4.93 -17.32 3.91
C LEU A 147 3.81 -18.13 4.60
N GLN A 148 4.14 -19.23 5.32
CA GLN A 148 3.14 -20.01 6.05
C GLN A 148 2.53 -19.22 7.21
N ILE A 149 3.29 -18.40 7.92
CA ILE A 149 2.76 -17.49 8.94
C ILE A 149 1.72 -16.55 8.32
N TYR A 150 2.07 -15.92 7.19
CA TYR A 150 1.15 -15.05 6.46
C TYR A 150 -0.11 -15.77 5.99
N LEU A 151 0.03 -16.98 5.39
CA LEU A 151 -1.11 -17.76 4.87
C LEU A 151 -2.07 -18.21 5.97
N ASN A 152 -1.56 -18.50 7.15
CA ASN A 152 -2.36 -18.98 8.30
C ASN A 152 -2.97 -17.84 9.13
N ASP A 153 -2.62 -16.58 8.88
CA ASP A 153 -3.20 -15.44 9.60
C ASP A 153 -4.67 -15.23 9.14
N PRO A 154 -5.66 -15.41 10.04
CA PRO A 154 -7.07 -15.21 9.70
C PRO A 154 -7.41 -13.73 9.41
N LEU A 155 -6.56 -12.80 9.85
CA LEU A 155 -6.75 -11.36 9.63
C LEU A 155 -6.04 -10.85 8.38
N ARG A 156 -5.25 -11.70 7.70
CA ARG A 156 -4.61 -11.30 6.46
C ARG A 156 -5.62 -10.80 5.43
N GLY A 157 -5.20 -9.89 4.55
CA GLY A 157 -6.01 -9.45 3.43
C GLY A 157 -6.42 -10.61 2.52
N GLY A 158 -7.56 -10.46 1.89
CA GLY A 158 -8.09 -11.38 0.88
C GLY A 158 -8.05 -10.79 -0.52
N CYS A 159 -8.99 -11.25 -1.36
CA CYS A 159 -9.20 -10.64 -2.67
C CYS A 159 -9.77 -9.22 -2.52
N MET A 160 -9.18 -8.27 -3.22
CA MET A 160 -9.66 -6.89 -3.22
C MET A 160 -11.05 -6.81 -3.84
N SER A 161 -11.92 -5.99 -3.24
CA SER A 161 -13.15 -5.55 -3.91
C SER A 161 -12.82 -4.63 -5.09
N SER A 162 -13.77 -4.46 -6.01
CA SER A 162 -13.60 -3.52 -7.13
C SER A 162 -13.45 -2.08 -6.64
N GLY A 163 -14.13 -1.73 -5.55
CA GLY A 163 -14.01 -0.42 -4.91
C GLY A 163 -12.62 -0.18 -4.32
N LEU A 164 -12.07 -1.15 -3.55
CA LEU A 164 -10.71 -1.03 -3.02
C LEU A 164 -9.67 -0.90 -4.13
N PHE A 165 -9.79 -1.72 -5.18
CA PHE A 165 -8.87 -1.65 -6.31
C PHE A 165 -8.92 -0.29 -7.02
N ARG A 166 -10.11 0.28 -7.22
CA ARG A 166 -10.29 1.63 -7.77
C ARG A 166 -9.62 2.69 -6.89
N GLU A 167 -9.81 2.63 -5.58
CA GLU A 167 -9.21 3.57 -4.62
C GLU A 167 -7.67 3.46 -4.58
N LEU A 168 -7.14 2.24 -4.62
CA LEU A 168 -5.69 2.03 -4.75
C LEU A 168 -5.14 2.68 -6.03
N LEU A 169 -5.82 2.48 -7.17
CA LEU A 169 -5.42 3.11 -8.45
C LEU A 169 -5.48 4.65 -8.36
N SER A 170 -6.45 5.20 -7.63
CA SER A 170 -6.54 6.64 -7.35
C SER A 170 -5.32 7.14 -6.57
N GLY A 171 -4.94 6.44 -5.49
CA GLY A 171 -3.73 6.72 -4.72
C GLY A 171 -2.46 6.60 -5.56
N MET A 172 -2.35 5.56 -6.38
CA MET A 172 -1.22 5.38 -7.31
C MET A 172 -1.13 6.53 -8.33
N LYS A 173 -2.25 6.96 -8.89
CA LYS A 173 -2.31 8.12 -9.79
C LYS A 173 -1.83 9.38 -9.10
N TYR A 174 -2.31 9.63 -7.90
CA TYR A 174 -1.98 10.81 -7.11
C TYR A 174 -0.48 10.87 -6.81
N THR A 175 0.09 9.77 -6.33
CA THR A 175 1.50 9.66 -5.95
C THR A 175 2.49 9.53 -7.12
N SER A 176 1.98 9.33 -8.34
CA SER A 176 2.80 9.31 -9.58
C SER A 176 2.82 10.65 -10.31
N ASN A 177 2.03 11.63 -9.84
CA ASN A 177 1.98 12.97 -10.44
C ASN A 177 3.12 13.84 -9.89
N LYS A 178 3.99 14.31 -10.78
CA LYS A 178 5.15 15.13 -10.44
C LYS A 178 4.76 16.39 -9.66
N ASN A 179 3.71 17.09 -10.08
CA ASN A 179 3.25 18.31 -9.41
C ASN A 179 2.77 18.06 -7.96
N ASN A 180 2.31 16.84 -7.65
CA ASN A 180 1.98 16.48 -6.29
C ASN A 180 3.24 16.17 -5.47
N ILE A 181 4.16 15.38 -6.05
CA ILE A 181 5.43 15.01 -5.42
C ILE A 181 6.26 16.25 -5.06
N GLU A 182 6.25 17.28 -5.92
CA GLU A 182 6.93 18.56 -5.66
C GLU A 182 6.45 19.30 -4.41
N LYS A 183 5.28 18.95 -3.87
CA LYS A 183 4.75 19.50 -2.63
C LYS A 183 5.38 18.90 -1.37
N MET A 184 6.04 17.76 -1.47
CA MET A 184 6.68 17.10 -0.31
C MET A 184 7.79 17.97 0.28
N SER A 185 8.06 17.76 1.58
CA SER A 185 9.25 18.35 2.23
C SER A 185 10.51 17.88 1.50
N LYS A 186 11.42 18.82 1.19
CA LYS A 186 12.68 18.51 0.51
C LYS A 186 13.77 18.00 1.47
N ASP A 187 13.59 18.23 2.76
CA ASP A 187 14.56 17.84 3.80
C ASP A 187 14.26 16.49 4.42
N LEU A 188 13.19 15.80 3.95
CA LEU A 188 12.80 14.51 4.49
C LEU A 188 13.72 13.38 4.01
N SER A 189 14.35 12.69 4.94
CA SER A 189 15.10 11.47 4.66
C SER A 189 14.17 10.33 4.28
N ILE A 190 14.39 9.71 3.11
CA ILE A 190 13.57 8.61 2.62
C ILE A 190 14.44 7.40 2.29
N LEU A 191 14.10 6.25 2.89
CA LEU A 191 14.66 4.95 2.53
C LEU A 191 13.65 4.18 1.67
N MET A 192 14.07 3.72 0.49
CA MET A 192 13.28 2.84 -0.37
C MET A 192 13.86 1.43 -0.35
N LEU A 193 13.01 0.44 -0.09
CA LEU A 193 13.37 -0.99 -0.06
C LEU A 193 12.46 -1.77 -1.01
N SER A 194 13.04 -2.66 -1.80
CA SER A 194 12.30 -3.57 -2.68
C SER A 194 13.13 -4.81 -2.98
N GLY A 195 12.46 -5.96 -3.10
CA GLY A 195 13.10 -7.13 -3.69
C GLY A 195 13.42 -6.91 -5.18
N ASP A 196 14.49 -7.50 -5.64
CA ASP A 196 14.89 -7.44 -7.05
C ASP A 196 13.89 -8.14 -8.00
N LYS A 197 13.12 -9.08 -7.46
CA LYS A 197 12.08 -9.85 -8.16
C LYS A 197 10.66 -9.43 -7.81
N ASP A 198 10.49 -8.35 -7.05
CA ASP A 198 9.17 -7.85 -6.63
C ASP A 198 8.35 -7.41 -7.86
N PRO A 199 7.21 -8.10 -8.15
CA PRO A 199 6.37 -7.77 -9.30
C PRO A 199 5.64 -6.42 -9.13
N VAL A 200 5.40 -5.95 -7.91
CA VAL A 200 4.77 -4.64 -7.63
C VAL A 200 5.68 -3.52 -8.14
N GLY A 201 6.96 -3.63 -7.85
CA GLY A 201 8.00 -2.72 -8.32
C GLY A 201 8.45 -2.95 -9.77
N LYS A 202 7.78 -3.85 -10.51
CA LYS A 202 8.18 -4.27 -11.87
C LYS A 202 9.67 -4.63 -11.92
N GLU A 203 10.11 -5.44 -10.94
CA GLU A 203 11.50 -5.88 -10.82
C GLU A 203 12.47 -4.69 -10.80
N THR A 204 12.29 -3.83 -9.83
CA THR A 204 13.02 -2.58 -9.57
C THR A 204 12.72 -1.42 -10.52
N LYS A 205 12.24 -1.63 -11.75
CA LYS A 205 12.00 -0.55 -12.73
C LYS A 205 11.00 0.50 -12.21
N GLY A 206 9.92 0.05 -11.58
CA GLY A 206 8.92 0.93 -10.98
C GLY A 206 9.46 1.69 -9.77
N VAL A 207 10.23 1.02 -8.91
CA VAL A 207 10.86 1.63 -7.74
C VAL A 207 11.88 2.69 -8.16
N ASN A 208 12.76 2.37 -9.12
CA ASN A 208 13.70 3.33 -9.69
C ASN A 208 13.01 4.54 -10.30
N LYS A 209 11.85 4.32 -10.98
CA LYS A 209 11.05 5.43 -11.49
C LYS A 209 10.55 6.33 -10.36
N VAL A 210 10.07 5.76 -9.25
CA VAL A 210 9.64 6.54 -8.06
C VAL A 210 10.82 7.29 -7.45
N TYR A 211 11.97 6.63 -7.30
CA TYR A 211 13.20 7.25 -6.79
C TYR A 211 13.61 8.51 -7.58
N HIS A 212 13.57 8.44 -8.91
CA HIS A 212 13.90 9.59 -9.76
C HIS A 212 12.81 10.69 -9.80
N LEU A 213 11.61 10.42 -9.29
CA LEU A 213 10.56 11.41 -9.17
C LEU A 213 10.65 12.21 -7.87
N PHE A 214 11.32 11.66 -6.86
CA PHE A 214 11.53 12.26 -5.53
C PHE A 214 12.78 13.13 -5.51
#